data_5179b87df94f6d175371b4568e5f706c
#
_entry.id   5179b87df94f6d175371b4568e5f706c
#
_cell.length_a   1.000
_cell.length_b   1.000
_cell.length_c   1.000
_cell.angle_alpha   90.00
_cell.angle_beta   90.00
_cell.angle_gamma   90.00
#
_symmetry.space_group_name_H-M   'P 1'
#
loop_
_entity.id
_entity.type
_entity.pdbx_description
1 polymer ?
#
loop_
_entity_poly.entity_id
_entity_poly.type
_entity_poly.pdbx_seq_one_letter_code
_entity_poly.pdbx_strand_id
1 'polypeptide(L)'
;MYSKLPLSAYIIPNKYVHSYDDIKSIFDIQVDIGGEGVVIKDPDACWLAGHKGKNAMKLVREYRQDLLCVDVQWGKGKRTGQVGALVFRFLDNTFKADLGAGWDDDARKHLTSQYLDDASTVVGKIWELKGLQPSSTGRAIRLPKVVRIREDKNIPDDEGVAGYDLVRS
;
A
#
# COMPACT_ATOMS: atom_id res chain seq x y z
N MET A 1 30.93 -27.85 1.24
CA MET A 1 30.92 -28.22 2.68
C MET A 1 29.94 -27.28 3.37
N TYR A 2 28.70 -27.68 3.54
CA TYR A 2 27.72 -26.85 4.27
C TYR A 2 28.03 -27.00 5.75
N SER A 3 28.58 -25.95 6.36
CA SER A 3 28.72 -25.86 7.80
C SER A 3 27.31 -26.01 8.41
N LYS A 4 27.18 -26.81 9.48
CA LYS A 4 25.93 -26.98 10.20
C LYS A 4 25.35 -25.61 10.56
N LEU A 5 24.26 -25.22 9.91
CA LEU A 5 23.51 -24.03 10.30
C LEU A 5 22.99 -24.23 11.74
N PRO A 6 22.96 -23.17 12.55
CA PRO A 6 22.35 -23.27 13.88
C PRO A 6 20.90 -23.74 13.76
N LEU A 7 20.40 -24.44 14.77
CA LEU A 7 19.04 -25.00 14.82
C LEU A 7 17.90 -24.00 14.56
N SER A 8 18.20 -22.70 14.63
CA SER A 8 17.31 -21.57 14.34
C SER A 8 17.45 -21.01 12.93
N ALA A 9 18.31 -21.56 12.07
CA ALA A 9 18.49 -21.07 10.71
C ALA A 9 17.55 -21.80 9.73
N TYR A 10 16.81 -21.01 8.98
CA TYR A 10 15.92 -21.47 7.90
C TYR A 10 16.54 -21.16 6.55
N ILE A 11 16.57 -22.15 5.67
CA ILE A 11 16.84 -21.94 4.25
C ILE A 11 15.51 -21.52 3.61
N ILE A 12 15.42 -20.30 3.15
CA ILE A 12 14.26 -19.83 2.40
C ILE A 12 14.20 -20.58 1.07
N PRO A 13 13.09 -21.26 0.74
CA PRO A 13 12.96 -21.95 -0.53
C PRO A 13 13.15 -20.96 -1.69
N ASN A 14 13.92 -21.37 -2.68
CA ASN A 14 14.11 -20.59 -3.90
C ASN A 14 13.94 -21.49 -5.14
N LYS A 15 13.54 -20.87 -6.24
CA LYS A 15 13.36 -21.51 -7.53
C LYS A 15 13.84 -20.58 -8.63
N TYR A 16 14.57 -21.10 -9.60
CA TYR A 16 14.86 -20.37 -10.83
C TYR A 16 13.58 -20.26 -11.67
N VAL A 17 13.37 -19.09 -12.24
CA VAL A 17 12.23 -18.76 -13.11
C VAL A 17 12.75 -18.13 -14.39
N HIS A 18 12.08 -18.41 -15.50
CA HIS A 18 12.52 -18.00 -16.83
C HIS A 18 11.51 -17.09 -17.54
N SER A 19 10.32 -16.91 -16.94
CA SER A 19 9.26 -16.10 -17.52
C SER A 19 8.50 -15.30 -16.44
N TYR A 20 7.76 -14.29 -16.87
CA TYR A 20 6.85 -13.58 -15.99
C TYR A 20 5.71 -14.48 -15.49
N ASP A 21 5.25 -15.40 -16.31
CA ASP A 21 4.17 -16.35 -15.95
C ASP A 21 4.61 -17.31 -14.85
N ASP A 22 5.88 -17.74 -14.84
CA ASP A 22 6.43 -18.53 -13.74
C ASP A 22 6.42 -17.75 -12.43
N ILE A 23 6.84 -16.47 -12.47
CA ILE A 23 6.83 -15.59 -11.32
C ILE A 23 5.41 -15.41 -10.80
N LYS A 24 4.47 -15.15 -11.71
CA LYS A 24 3.06 -14.96 -11.37
C LYS A 24 2.46 -16.21 -10.73
N SER A 25 2.72 -17.38 -11.29
CA SER A 25 2.23 -18.65 -10.74
C SER A 25 2.74 -18.89 -9.31
N ILE A 26 4.03 -18.64 -9.06
CA ILE A 26 4.61 -18.80 -7.72
C ILE A 26 4.03 -17.74 -6.76
N PHE A 27 3.84 -16.50 -7.24
CA PHE A 27 3.22 -15.43 -6.46
C PHE A 27 1.80 -15.79 -6.03
N ASP A 28 0.97 -16.26 -6.97
CA ASP A 28 -0.42 -16.66 -6.72
C ASP A 28 -0.47 -17.79 -5.66
N ILE A 29 0.37 -18.83 -5.81
CA ILE A 29 0.47 -19.90 -4.80
C ILE A 29 0.86 -19.36 -3.42
N GLN A 30 1.83 -18.43 -3.35
CA GLN A 30 2.25 -17.85 -2.07
C GLN A 30 1.13 -17.02 -1.42
N VAL A 31 0.37 -16.29 -2.22
CA VAL A 31 -0.78 -15.50 -1.73
C VAL A 31 -1.91 -16.43 -1.25
N ASP A 32 -2.20 -17.50 -1.97
CA ASP A 32 -3.26 -18.46 -1.63
C ASP A 32 -3.01 -19.19 -0.29
N ILE A 33 -1.74 -19.44 0.03
CA ILE A 33 -1.35 -20.04 1.33
C ILE A 33 -1.15 -18.99 2.43
N GLY A 34 -1.54 -17.72 2.19
CA GLY A 34 -1.48 -16.64 3.17
C GLY A 34 -0.15 -15.89 3.24
N GLY A 35 0.76 -16.10 2.29
CA GLY A 35 2.01 -15.35 2.18
C GLY A 35 1.79 -13.92 1.68
N GLU A 36 2.74 -13.02 2.00
CA GLU A 36 2.69 -11.61 1.54
C GLU A 36 3.05 -11.45 0.05
N GLY A 37 3.73 -12.43 -0.54
CA GLY A 37 4.24 -12.38 -1.90
C GLY A 37 5.62 -13.03 -2.05
N VAL A 38 6.38 -12.61 -3.07
CA VAL A 38 7.68 -13.19 -3.41
C VAL A 38 8.77 -12.13 -3.54
N VAL A 39 10.01 -12.54 -3.39
CA VAL A 39 11.19 -11.71 -3.69
C VAL A 39 11.88 -12.28 -4.92
N ILE A 40 11.96 -11.48 -5.96
CA ILE A 40 12.65 -11.81 -7.21
C ILE A 40 14.07 -11.28 -7.09
N LYS A 41 15.05 -12.13 -7.35
CA LYS A 41 16.47 -11.76 -7.30
C LYS A 41 17.14 -12.09 -8.63
N ASP A 42 18.04 -11.23 -9.04
CA ASP A 42 18.96 -11.52 -10.13
C ASP A 42 20.00 -12.54 -9.65
N PRO A 43 20.09 -13.74 -10.26
CA PRO A 43 21.00 -14.79 -9.81
C PRO A 43 22.49 -14.43 -9.98
N ASP A 44 22.80 -13.56 -10.93
CA ASP A 44 24.16 -13.16 -11.27
C ASP A 44 24.63 -11.92 -10.49
N ALA A 45 23.73 -11.30 -9.73
CA ALA A 45 24.06 -10.11 -8.97
C ALA A 45 24.79 -10.42 -7.67
N CYS A 46 25.89 -9.72 -7.43
CA CYS A 46 26.59 -9.75 -6.17
C CYS A 46 25.83 -8.99 -5.10
N TRP A 47 25.82 -9.53 -3.88
CA TRP A 47 25.32 -8.82 -2.73
C TRP A 47 26.31 -7.74 -2.28
N LEU A 48 25.83 -6.52 -2.12
CA LEU A 48 26.59 -5.38 -1.63
C LEU A 48 25.91 -4.77 -0.41
N ALA A 49 26.65 -4.66 0.70
CA ALA A 49 26.13 -4.07 1.94
C ALA A 49 25.68 -2.62 1.72
N GLY A 50 24.44 -2.30 2.19
CA GLY A 50 23.88 -0.95 2.07
C GLY A 50 23.41 -0.55 0.66
N HIS A 51 23.60 -1.39 -0.36
CA HIS A 51 23.16 -1.11 -1.73
C HIS A 51 21.66 -1.38 -1.88
N LYS A 52 20.92 -0.37 -2.39
CA LYS A 52 19.49 -0.48 -2.76
C LYS A 52 19.36 -0.59 -4.28
N GLY A 53 19.96 -1.64 -4.85
CA GLY A 53 19.89 -1.89 -6.28
C GLY A 53 18.60 -2.55 -6.74
N LYS A 54 18.42 -2.62 -8.06
CA LYS A 54 17.28 -3.30 -8.69
C LYS A 54 17.43 -4.83 -8.73
N ASN A 55 18.51 -5.36 -8.17
CA ASN A 55 18.87 -6.79 -8.20
C ASN A 55 18.00 -7.66 -7.29
N ALA A 56 17.19 -7.03 -6.45
CA ALA A 56 16.17 -7.71 -5.65
C ALA A 56 14.89 -6.86 -5.63
N MET A 57 13.81 -7.43 -6.08
CA MET A 57 12.51 -6.78 -6.17
C MET A 57 11.47 -7.58 -5.40
N LYS A 58 10.57 -6.90 -4.70
CA LYS A 58 9.41 -7.52 -4.07
C LYS A 58 8.22 -7.44 -5.00
N LEU A 59 7.57 -8.56 -5.22
CA LEU A 59 6.22 -8.64 -5.75
C LEU A 59 5.30 -8.99 -4.59
N VAL A 60 4.42 -8.05 -4.22
CA VAL A 60 3.53 -8.17 -3.07
C VAL A 60 2.10 -7.88 -3.51
N ARG A 61 1.13 -8.44 -2.79
CA ARG A 61 -0.28 -8.15 -3.04
C ARG A 61 -0.57 -6.69 -2.72
N GLU A 62 -1.17 -5.97 -3.68
CA GLU A 62 -1.69 -4.62 -3.48
C GLU A 62 -3.14 -4.72 -3.03
N TYR A 63 -3.45 -4.06 -1.93
CA TYR A 63 -4.81 -3.87 -1.45
C TYR A 63 -5.36 -2.56 -1.96
N ARG A 64 -6.63 -2.57 -2.37
CA ARG A 64 -7.38 -1.38 -2.73
C ARG A 64 -8.64 -1.32 -1.92
N GLN A 65 -8.97 -0.15 -1.42
CA GLN A 65 -10.21 0.13 -0.71
C GLN A 65 -10.69 1.54 -1.00
N ASP A 66 -12.00 1.70 -1.02
CA ASP A 66 -12.68 2.98 -1.21
C ASP A 66 -13.21 3.44 0.14
N LEU A 67 -12.60 4.47 0.71
CA LEU A 67 -12.89 4.93 2.05
C LEU A 67 -13.31 6.39 2.10
N LEU A 68 -14.07 6.75 3.14
CA LEU A 68 -14.51 8.10 3.38
C LEU A 68 -13.37 8.96 3.91
N CYS A 69 -13.05 10.03 3.21
CA CYS A 69 -12.13 11.06 3.70
C CYS A 69 -12.86 11.92 4.75
N VAL A 70 -12.27 12.04 5.93
CA VAL A 70 -12.86 12.79 7.06
C VAL A 70 -12.08 14.04 7.41
N ASP A 71 -10.83 14.16 6.98
CA ASP A 71 -9.98 15.33 7.25
C ASP A 71 -8.77 15.34 6.29
N VAL A 72 -8.00 16.43 6.32
CA VAL A 72 -6.73 16.57 5.62
C VAL A 72 -5.59 16.82 6.61
N GLN A 73 -4.38 16.45 6.22
CA GLN A 73 -3.18 16.79 6.96
C GLN A 73 -2.26 17.65 6.09
N TRP A 74 -1.83 18.77 6.64
CA TRP A 74 -0.89 19.67 5.98
C TRP A 74 0.51 19.03 5.87
N GLY A 75 1.15 19.30 4.76
CA GLY A 75 2.51 18.88 4.50
C GLY A 75 3.54 19.63 5.37
N LYS A 76 4.74 19.05 5.45
CA LYS A 76 5.88 19.63 6.20
C LYS A 76 7.07 19.84 5.26
N GLY A 77 8.00 20.71 5.69
CA GLY A 77 9.21 21.02 4.93
C GLY A 77 8.87 21.64 3.58
N LYS A 78 9.37 21.07 2.49
CA LYS A 78 9.10 21.56 1.12
C LYS A 78 7.62 21.48 0.70
N ARG A 79 6.77 20.84 1.48
CA ARG A 79 5.32 20.72 1.25
C ARG A 79 4.50 21.60 2.20
N THR A 80 5.12 22.50 2.94
CA THR A 80 4.42 23.44 3.81
C THR A 80 3.43 24.28 2.99
N GLY A 81 2.19 24.43 3.50
CA GLY A 81 1.11 25.12 2.80
C GLY A 81 0.36 24.29 1.75
N GLN A 82 0.69 23.02 1.59
CA GLN A 82 -0.03 22.10 0.72
C GLN A 82 -0.62 20.94 1.53
N VAL A 83 -1.68 20.31 1.02
CA VAL A 83 -2.19 19.05 1.56
C VAL A 83 -1.13 17.97 1.36
N GLY A 84 -0.69 17.36 2.46
CA GLY A 84 0.34 16.32 2.48
C GLY A 84 -0.23 14.91 2.54
N ALA A 85 -1.34 14.73 3.26
CA ALA A 85 -2.04 13.47 3.41
C ALA A 85 -3.54 13.73 3.58
N LEU A 86 -4.35 12.72 3.28
CA LEU A 86 -5.76 12.67 3.64
C LEU A 86 -5.96 11.75 4.83
N VAL A 87 -6.96 12.05 5.67
CA VAL A 87 -7.36 11.23 6.81
C VAL A 87 -8.63 10.49 6.45
N PHE A 88 -8.62 9.19 6.63
CA PHE A 88 -9.71 8.31 6.28
C PHE A 88 -10.33 7.67 7.51
N ARG A 89 -11.64 7.52 7.49
CA ARG A 89 -12.35 6.63 8.41
C ARG A 89 -12.17 5.18 7.92
N PHE A 90 -11.94 4.28 8.83
CA PHE A 90 -11.96 2.85 8.60
C PHE A 90 -12.52 2.15 9.84
N LEU A 91 -13.72 1.62 9.73
CA LEU A 91 -14.49 1.14 10.88
C LEU A 91 -14.59 2.23 11.97
N ASP A 92 -14.23 1.92 13.21
CA ASP A 92 -14.25 2.85 14.34
C ASP A 92 -12.99 3.72 14.47
N ASN A 93 -12.07 3.64 13.49
CA ASN A 93 -10.78 4.31 13.58
C ASN A 93 -10.58 5.28 12.43
N THR A 94 -9.59 6.15 12.60
CA THR A 94 -9.07 6.98 11.53
C THR A 94 -7.60 6.70 11.30
N PHE A 95 -7.16 6.81 10.06
CA PHE A 95 -5.75 6.72 9.70
C PHE A 95 -5.42 7.68 8.55
N LYS A 96 -4.12 7.90 8.35
CA LYS A 96 -3.60 8.78 7.31
C LYS A 96 -3.12 7.98 6.12
N ALA A 97 -3.45 8.48 4.93
CA ALA A 97 -2.86 8.02 3.69
C ALA A 97 -2.13 9.17 3.02
N ASP A 98 -0.83 8.99 2.77
CA ASP A 98 -0.04 9.99 2.08
C ASP A 98 -0.45 10.11 0.60
N LEU A 99 -0.35 11.31 0.08
CA LEU A 99 -0.34 11.54 -1.36
C LEU A 99 0.97 10.97 -1.91
N GLY A 100 0.91 9.77 -2.47
CA GLY A 100 2.08 8.99 -2.90
C GLY A 100 2.69 9.41 -4.24
N ALA A 101 3.49 8.52 -4.81
CA ALA A 101 3.94 8.62 -6.20
C ALA A 101 2.72 8.63 -7.14
N GLY A 102 2.68 9.54 -8.08
CA GLY A 102 1.52 9.82 -8.93
C GLY A 102 0.83 11.15 -8.58
N TRP A 103 1.10 11.69 -7.40
CA TRP A 103 0.73 13.05 -7.03
C TRP A 103 1.94 13.97 -7.23
N ASP A 104 2.06 14.54 -8.39
CA ASP A 104 3.08 15.56 -8.69
C ASP A 104 2.79 16.88 -7.96
N ASP A 105 3.63 17.88 -8.17
CA ASP A 105 3.50 19.17 -7.48
C ASP A 105 2.25 19.94 -7.91
N ASP A 106 1.83 19.79 -9.15
CA ASP A 106 0.67 20.50 -9.69
C ASP A 106 -0.64 19.85 -9.24
N ALA A 107 -0.72 18.51 -9.23
CA ALA A 107 -1.87 17.80 -8.67
C ALA A 107 -2.06 18.12 -7.17
N ARG A 108 -0.96 18.24 -6.40
CA ARG A 108 -1.03 18.64 -4.98
C ARG A 108 -1.50 20.08 -4.79
N LYS A 109 -1.02 21.02 -5.59
CA LYS A 109 -1.48 22.41 -5.57
C LYS A 109 -2.97 22.48 -5.91
N HIS A 110 -3.38 21.76 -6.96
CA HIS A 110 -4.78 21.72 -7.38
C HIS A 110 -5.69 21.18 -6.26
N LEU A 111 -5.36 20.04 -5.67
CA LEU A 111 -6.08 19.48 -4.52
C LEU A 111 -6.13 20.45 -3.35
N THR A 112 -5.02 21.14 -3.09
CA THR A 112 -4.95 22.13 -2.01
C THR A 112 -5.86 23.32 -2.28
N SER A 113 -5.88 23.86 -3.51
CA SER A 113 -6.78 24.93 -3.91
C SER A 113 -8.23 24.50 -3.78
N GLN A 114 -8.60 23.33 -4.31
CA GLN A 114 -9.95 22.80 -4.18
C GLN A 114 -10.40 22.72 -2.72
N TYR A 115 -9.55 22.19 -1.84
CA TYR A 115 -9.85 22.08 -0.42
C TYR A 115 -10.01 23.46 0.26
N LEU A 116 -9.19 24.44 -0.09
CA LEU A 116 -9.26 25.80 0.46
C LEU A 116 -10.50 26.57 -0.04
N ASP A 117 -10.88 26.35 -1.29
CA ASP A 117 -12.06 26.96 -1.90
C ASP A 117 -13.35 26.37 -1.33
N ASP A 118 -13.40 25.04 -1.22
CA ASP A 118 -14.51 24.30 -0.62
C ASP A 118 -14.01 22.95 -0.09
N ALA A 119 -13.90 22.85 1.23
CA ALA A 119 -13.44 21.63 1.89
C ALA A 119 -14.28 20.38 1.55
N SER A 120 -15.56 20.55 1.21
CA SER A 120 -16.46 19.45 0.85
C SER A 120 -16.12 18.78 -0.49
N THR A 121 -15.26 19.36 -1.29
CA THR A 121 -14.73 18.75 -2.52
C THR A 121 -13.75 17.63 -2.23
N VAL A 122 -13.19 17.58 -1.04
CA VAL A 122 -12.18 16.60 -0.59
C VAL A 122 -12.69 15.79 0.60
N VAL A 123 -13.13 16.50 1.65
CA VAL A 123 -13.68 15.90 2.88
C VAL A 123 -15.15 15.51 2.65
N GLY A 124 -15.56 14.37 3.18
CA GLY A 124 -16.88 13.80 2.93
C GLY A 124 -17.01 13.06 1.60
N LYS A 125 -15.94 12.99 0.81
CA LYS A 125 -15.88 12.20 -0.43
C LYS A 125 -15.25 10.84 -0.20
N ILE A 126 -15.57 9.91 -1.09
CA ILE A 126 -14.97 8.58 -1.13
C ILE A 126 -13.76 8.61 -2.05
N TRP A 127 -12.68 8.05 -1.59
CA TRP A 127 -11.41 7.98 -2.31
C TRP A 127 -10.90 6.56 -2.37
N GLU A 128 -10.38 6.18 -3.53
CA GLU A 128 -9.66 4.94 -3.70
C GLU A 128 -8.27 5.06 -3.05
N LEU A 129 -7.98 4.12 -2.19
CA LEU A 129 -6.69 3.94 -1.54
C LEU A 129 -6.06 2.64 -2.02
N LYS A 130 -4.75 2.61 -2.03
CA LYS A 130 -3.97 1.40 -2.21
C LYS A 130 -2.93 1.27 -1.12
N GLY A 131 -2.55 0.04 -0.81
CA GLY A 131 -1.53 -0.23 0.19
C GLY A 131 -1.18 -1.70 0.26
N LEU A 132 -0.49 -2.07 1.33
CA LEU A 132 -0.24 -3.47 1.66
C LEU A 132 -1.38 -4.00 2.52
N GLN A 133 -1.32 -5.29 2.83
CA GLN A 133 -2.28 -5.95 3.73
C GLN A 133 -2.61 -5.09 4.96
N PRO A 134 -3.83 -5.19 5.48
CA PRO A 134 -4.20 -4.54 6.73
C PRO A 134 -3.20 -4.83 7.85
N SER A 135 -3.12 -3.92 8.79
CA SER A 135 -2.32 -4.14 10.01
C SER A 135 -2.83 -5.37 10.75
N SER A 136 -1.96 -5.99 11.56
CA SER A 136 -2.34 -7.16 12.38
C SER A 136 -3.53 -6.89 13.32
N THR A 137 -3.81 -5.62 13.59
CA THR A 137 -4.98 -5.19 14.37
C THR A 137 -6.24 -4.99 13.52
N GLY A 138 -6.16 -5.10 12.19
CA GLY A 138 -7.27 -4.85 11.26
C GLY A 138 -7.75 -3.38 11.21
N ARG A 139 -7.03 -2.44 11.85
CA ARG A 139 -7.49 -1.06 12.05
C ARG A 139 -7.01 -0.05 11.02
N ALA A 140 -6.13 -0.44 10.12
CA ALA A 140 -5.61 0.42 9.06
C ALA A 140 -4.96 -0.40 7.96
N ILE A 141 -4.93 0.14 6.75
CA ILE A 141 -4.12 -0.36 5.64
C ILE A 141 -2.66 -0.03 5.93
N ARG A 142 -1.73 -0.95 5.70
CA ARG A 142 -0.30 -0.69 5.83
C ARG A 142 0.21 0.09 4.62
N LEU A 143 1.03 1.12 4.86
CA LEU A 143 1.61 2.00 3.84
C LEU A 143 0.57 2.55 2.85
N PRO A 144 -0.55 3.11 3.34
CA PRO A 144 -1.64 3.55 2.48
C PRO A 144 -1.22 4.73 1.61
N LYS A 145 -1.69 4.72 0.35
CA LYS A 145 -1.50 5.80 -0.61
C LYS A 145 -2.84 6.16 -1.24
N VAL A 146 -3.08 7.44 -1.38
CA VAL A 146 -4.25 7.97 -2.08
C VAL A 146 -4.06 7.76 -3.58
N VAL A 147 -5.08 7.22 -4.26
CA VAL A 147 -5.08 7.00 -5.70
C VAL A 147 -5.89 8.08 -6.39
N ARG A 148 -7.20 8.13 -6.14
CA ARG A 148 -8.13 9.06 -6.79
C ARG A 148 -9.42 9.21 -6.01
N ILE A 149 -10.18 10.25 -6.31
CA ILE A 149 -11.57 10.38 -5.85
C ILE A 149 -12.48 9.40 -6.61
N ARG A 150 -13.51 8.89 -5.92
CA ARG A 150 -14.54 8.01 -6.46
C ARG A 150 -15.86 8.76 -6.56
N GLU A 151 -16.02 9.53 -7.65
CA GLU A 151 -17.24 10.30 -7.90
C GLU A 151 -18.45 9.39 -8.20
N ASP A 152 -18.16 8.16 -8.62
CA ASP A 152 -19.15 7.13 -8.96
C ASP A 152 -19.67 6.37 -7.73
N LYS A 153 -19.17 6.67 -6.51
CA LYS A 153 -19.45 5.90 -5.31
C LYS A 153 -19.89 6.78 -4.14
N ASN A 154 -20.95 6.36 -3.45
CA ASN A 154 -21.54 7.10 -2.33
C ASN A 154 -21.42 6.36 -0.98
N ILE A 155 -21.02 5.09 -1.02
CA ILE A 155 -20.89 4.23 0.18
C ILE A 155 -19.46 3.72 0.23
N PRO A 156 -18.70 3.95 1.31
CA PRO A 156 -17.36 3.40 1.48
C PRO A 156 -17.41 1.88 1.70
N ASP A 157 -16.28 1.20 1.45
CA ASP A 157 -16.19 -0.25 1.53
C ASP A 157 -16.33 -0.81 2.95
N ASP A 158 -16.12 0.02 3.97
CA ASP A 158 -16.23 -0.38 5.37
C ASP A 158 -17.65 -0.19 5.95
N GLU A 159 -18.59 0.40 5.23
CA GLU A 159 -19.99 0.49 5.68
C GLU A 159 -20.74 -0.81 5.43
N GLY A 160 -21.25 -1.41 6.51
CA GLY A 160 -22.06 -2.63 6.46
C GLY A 160 -21.28 -3.94 6.52
N VAL A 161 -19.96 -3.88 6.66
CA VAL A 161 -19.13 -5.07 6.84
C VAL A 161 -18.77 -5.22 8.32
N ALA A 162 -19.23 -6.32 8.93
CA ALA A 162 -18.78 -6.72 10.25
C ALA A 162 -17.28 -7.05 10.17
N GLY A 163 -16.49 -6.16 10.63
CA GLY A 163 -15.08 -6.03 11.01
C GLY A 163 -14.01 -6.97 10.51
N TYR A 164 -14.25 -8.06 9.81
CA TYR A 164 -13.19 -9.02 9.50
C TYR A 164 -13.19 -9.60 8.08
N ASP A 165 -14.26 -9.49 7.32
CA ASP A 165 -14.34 -10.11 6.00
C ASP A 165 -13.63 -9.31 4.90
N LEU A 166 -13.39 -8.03 5.11
CA LEU A 166 -12.59 -7.18 4.20
C LEU A 166 -11.10 -7.61 4.12
N VAL A 167 -10.64 -8.39 5.08
CA VAL A 167 -9.25 -8.86 5.19
C VAL A 167 -9.01 -10.14 4.40
N ARG A 168 -10.06 -10.85 4.00
CA ARG A 168 -9.99 -12.19 3.39
C ARG A 168 -10.37 -12.29 1.92
N SER A 169 -10.78 -11.20 1.30
CA SER A 169 -11.13 -11.21 -0.14
C SER A 169 -9.99 -10.78 -1.05
#